data_6723c0b6fa7a37cadf15b58f68c96a60
#
_entry.id   6723c0b6fa7a37cadf15b58f68c96a60
#
_cell.length_a   1.000
_cell.length_b   1.000
_cell.length_c   1.000
_cell.angle_alpha   90.00
_cell.angle_beta   90.00
_cell.angle_gamma   90.00
#
_symmetry.space_group_name_H-M   'P 1'
#
loop_
_entity.id
_entity.type
_entity.pdbx_description
1 polymer ?
#
loop_
_entity_poly.entity_id
_entity_poly.type
_entity_poly.pdbx_seq_one_letter_code
_entity_poly.pdbx_strand_id
1 'polypeptide(L)'
;IVDDSNKRFYLTEKVVEVTQTRPSARLSIENNNADLGTFDAVIRNIVAPNGVKEVLVPSWSLVNGQDDLVWHKATRQSDGSYRVTIKSSEHKNSLGNYRADVYIVDNANQRHYVTETIVDVKHNKPVGTISVINNNKETGTFDVIISNVYSPKGVRTVQVPTWSEVNGQDDLT
;
A
#
# COMPACT_ATOMS: atom_id res chain seq x y z
N ILE A 1 -11.84 -51.85 -2.00
CA ILE A 1 -11.50 -52.69 -3.15
C ILE A 1 -12.76 -52.99 -3.93
N VAL A 2 -12.65 -53.09 -5.23
CA VAL A 2 -13.67 -53.60 -6.12
C VAL A 2 -13.06 -54.86 -6.72
N ASP A 3 -13.72 -56.00 -6.63
CA ASP A 3 -13.27 -57.24 -7.23
C ASP A 3 -13.70 -57.37 -8.71
N ASP A 4 -13.25 -58.39 -9.39
CA ASP A 4 -13.56 -58.64 -10.80
C ASP A 4 -15.05 -58.87 -11.12
N SER A 5 -15.85 -59.13 -10.10
CA SER A 5 -17.33 -59.24 -10.19
C SER A 5 -18.05 -57.90 -9.93
N ASN A 6 -17.31 -56.78 -9.84
CA ASN A 6 -17.76 -55.44 -9.48
C ASN A 6 -18.34 -55.31 -8.06
N LYS A 7 -18.00 -56.26 -7.17
CA LYS A 7 -18.43 -56.22 -5.77
C LYS A 7 -17.46 -55.29 -4.99
N ARG A 8 -18.03 -54.35 -4.21
CA ARG A 8 -17.28 -53.41 -3.38
C ARG A 8 -17.06 -53.97 -1.97
N PHE A 9 -15.85 -53.88 -1.46
CA PHE A 9 -15.49 -54.22 -0.11
C PHE A 9 -14.86 -53.03 0.59
N TYR A 10 -15.39 -52.66 1.74
CA TYR A 10 -14.74 -51.75 2.65
C TYR A 10 -13.61 -52.46 3.34
N LEU A 11 -12.43 -51.86 3.40
CA LEU A 11 -11.28 -52.42 4.08
C LEU A 11 -10.99 -51.73 5.39
N THR A 12 -10.74 -50.44 5.33
CA THR A 12 -10.38 -49.62 6.48
C THR A 12 -10.48 -48.18 6.13
N GLU A 13 -10.49 -47.31 7.14
CA GLU A 13 -10.37 -45.87 7.02
C GLU A 13 -9.22 -45.37 7.87
N LYS A 14 -8.71 -44.20 7.53
CA LYS A 14 -7.73 -43.49 8.33
C LYS A 14 -8.13 -42.01 8.34
N VAL A 15 -8.26 -41.46 9.54
CA VAL A 15 -8.42 -40.02 9.73
C VAL A 15 -7.05 -39.35 9.63
N VAL A 16 -6.94 -38.36 8.78
CA VAL A 16 -5.73 -37.55 8.63
C VAL A 16 -6.08 -36.11 8.98
N GLU A 17 -5.40 -35.58 9.99
CA GLU A 17 -5.46 -34.17 10.32
C GLU A 17 -4.52 -33.41 9.38
N VAL A 18 -5.06 -32.42 8.64
CA VAL A 18 -4.28 -31.52 7.79
C VAL A 18 -4.10 -30.22 8.53
N THR A 19 -2.89 -29.96 9.00
CA THR A 19 -2.54 -28.72 9.68
C THR A 19 -1.80 -27.79 8.75
N GLN A 20 -2.19 -26.51 8.75
CA GLN A 20 -1.47 -25.48 8.04
C GLN A 20 -0.33 -24.95 8.91
N THR A 21 0.91 -25.08 8.44
CA THR A 21 2.11 -24.69 9.19
C THR A 21 2.60 -23.26 8.85
N ARG A 22 2.12 -22.68 7.76
CA ARG A 22 2.49 -21.32 7.31
C ARG A 22 1.29 -20.39 7.35
N PRO A 23 1.50 -19.12 7.65
CA PRO A 23 0.44 -18.13 7.54
C PRO A 23 -0.12 -18.02 6.12
N SER A 24 -1.42 -17.76 6.03
CA SER A 24 -2.11 -17.45 4.78
C SER A 24 -3.12 -16.34 5.00
N ALA A 25 -3.45 -15.61 3.93
CA ALA A 25 -4.46 -14.58 3.94
C ALA A 25 -4.96 -14.32 2.52
N ARG A 26 -6.04 -13.54 2.41
CA ARG A 26 -6.55 -13.00 1.16
C ARG A 26 -6.34 -11.49 1.13
N LEU A 27 -5.69 -10.99 0.08
CA LEU A 27 -5.55 -9.57 -0.21
C LEU A 27 -6.62 -9.14 -1.21
N SER A 28 -7.25 -8.00 -0.96
CA SER A 28 -8.12 -7.30 -1.92
C SER A 28 -7.76 -5.82 -1.94
N ILE A 29 -7.93 -5.19 -3.11
CA ILE A 29 -7.82 -3.75 -3.28
C ILE A 29 -9.22 -3.15 -3.24
N GLU A 30 -9.39 -2.14 -2.41
CA GLU A 30 -10.63 -1.40 -2.26
C GLU A 30 -10.36 0.11 -2.39
N ASN A 31 -11.42 0.91 -2.62
CA ASN A 31 -11.34 2.37 -2.64
C ASN A 31 -10.21 2.93 -3.54
N ASN A 32 -9.98 2.29 -4.71
CA ASN A 32 -9.03 2.82 -5.69
C ASN A 32 -9.56 4.15 -6.23
N ASN A 33 -9.02 5.25 -5.71
CA ASN A 33 -9.51 6.60 -5.90
C ASN A 33 -8.53 7.42 -6.75
N ALA A 34 -8.89 7.62 -8.01
CA ALA A 34 -8.07 8.38 -8.97
C ALA A 34 -8.03 9.90 -8.68
N ASP A 35 -8.96 10.47 -7.92
CA ASP A 35 -8.92 11.89 -7.54
C ASP A 35 -7.91 12.17 -6.44
N LEU A 36 -7.63 11.18 -5.61
CA LEU A 36 -6.69 11.26 -4.50
C LEU A 36 -5.38 10.50 -4.78
N GLY A 37 -5.34 9.65 -5.81
CA GLY A 37 -4.21 8.76 -6.09
C GLY A 37 -3.98 7.77 -4.93
N THR A 38 -5.07 7.20 -4.39
CA THR A 38 -5.01 6.32 -3.22
C THR A 38 -5.74 5.01 -3.48
N PHE A 39 -5.32 3.97 -2.78
CA PHE A 39 -6.07 2.71 -2.69
C PHE A 39 -5.90 2.08 -1.32
N ASP A 40 -6.87 1.25 -0.94
CA ASP A 40 -6.78 0.47 0.30
C ASP A 40 -6.37 -0.97 0.00
N ALA A 41 -5.32 -1.44 0.66
CA ALA A 41 -5.00 -2.85 0.77
C ALA A 41 -5.75 -3.43 1.97
N VAL A 42 -6.61 -4.42 1.72
CA VAL A 42 -7.44 -5.07 2.75
C VAL A 42 -7.13 -6.55 2.81
N ILE A 43 -6.68 -7.00 3.98
CA ILE A 43 -6.22 -8.35 4.23
C ILE A 43 -7.25 -9.07 5.10
N ARG A 44 -7.83 -10.16 4.59
CA ARG A 44 -8.87 -10.96 5.22
C ARG A 44 -8.51 -12.43 5.31
N ASN A 45 -9.32 -13.19 6.03
CA ASN A 45 -9.19 -14.66 6.15
C ASN A 45 -7.79 -15.08 6.57
N ILE A 46 -7.21 -14.34 7.53
CA ILE A 46 -5.88 -14.63 8.02
C ILE A 46 -5.91 -15.91 8.85
N VAL A 47 -5.10 -16.87 8.45
CA VAL A 47 -4.76 -18.05 9.22
C VAL A 47 -3.28 -17.96 9.57
N ALA A 48 -2.96 -17.89 10.86
CA ALA A 48 -1.60 -17.78 11.36
C ALA A 48 -1.42 -18.71 12.57
N PRO A 49 -0.80 -19.88 12.41
CA PRO A 49 -0.67 -20.88 13.47
C PRO A 49 -0.04 -20.35 14.76
N ASN A 50 0.94 -19.46 14.64
CA ASN A 50 1.64 -18.81 15.76
C ASN A 50 1.02 -17.45 16.15
N GLY A 51 -0.22 -17.15 15.68
CA GLY A 51 -0.86 -15.86 15.88
C GLY A 51 -0.31 -14.76 14.98
N VAL A 52 -0.87 -13.55 15.09
CA VAL A 52 -0.50 -12.37 14.30
C VAL A 52 -0.01 -11.28 15.22
N LYS A 53 1.25 -10.91 15.13
CA LYS A 53 1.83 -9.75 15.80
C LYS A 53 1.65 -8.48 14.98
N GLU A 54 1.95 -8.54 13.68
CA GLU A 54 1.84 -7.43 12.73
C GLU A 54 1.47 -7.94 11.34
N VAL A 55 0.78 -7.09 10.60
CA VAL A 55 0.58 -7.25 9.15
C VAL A 55 1.25 -6.08 8.45
N LEU A 56 2.19 -6.38 7.56
CA LEU A 56 2.97 -5.40 6.83
C LEU A 56 2.64 -5.49 5.34
N VAL A 57 2.53 -4.33 4.70
CA VAL A 57 2.23 -4.21 3.28
C VAL A 57 3.29 -3.33 2.61
N PRO A 58 4.46 -3.88 2.26
CA PRO A 58 5.38 -3.16 1.39
C PRO A 58 4.74 -2.92 0.04
N SER A 59 4.80 -1.68 -0.43
CA SER A 59 4.28 -1.29 -1.73
C SER A 59 5.24 -0.36 -2.46
N TRP A 60 5.18 -0.37 -3.78
CA TRP A 60 5.97 0.48 -4.66
C TRP A 60 5.30 0.61 -6.02
N SER A 61 5.61 1.69 -6.75
CA SER A 61 5.27 1.78 -8.16
C SER A 61 6.18 0.87 -8.99
N LEU A 62 5.68 0.32 -10.09
CA LEU A 62 6.51 -0.47 -11.00
C LEU A 62 7.34 0.43 -11.95
N VAL A 63 7.28 1.74 -11.78
CA VAL A 63 8.11 2.71 -12.48
C VAL A 63 9.49 2.72 -11.81
N ASN A 64 10.54 2.45 -12.58
CA ASN A 64 11.94 2.40 -12.10
C ASN A 64 12.22 1.37 -10.97
N GLY A 65 11.46 0.28 -10.91
CA GLY A 65 11.67 -0.81 -9.93
C GLY A 65 11.18 -0.44 -8.53
N GLN A 66 11.97 -0.73 -7.50
CA GLN A 66 11.61 -0.51 -6.09
C GLN A 66 12.24 0.78 -5.51
N ASP A 67 12.46 1.80 -6.33
CA ASP A 67 13.13 3.03 -5.92
C ASP A 67 12.27 3.93 -4.98
N ASP A 68 10.98 3.59 -4.85
CA ASP A 68 9.98 4.25 -4.01
C ASP A 68 9.31 3.28 -3.01
N LEU A 69 9.96 2.16 -2.68
CA LEU A 69 9.43 1.16 -1.76
C LEU A 69 9.14 1.74 -0.37
N VAL A 70 7.91 1.58 0.10
CA VAL A 70 7.47 1.93 1.46
C VAL A 70 6.88 0.70 2.15
N TRP A 71 7.28 0.46 3.40
CA TRP A 71 6.74 -0.59 4.27
C TRP A 71 5.61 -0.03 5.12
N HIS A 72 4.37 -0.34 4.78
CA HIS A 72 3.20 0.10 5.53
C HIS A 72 2.81 -0.94 6.59
N LYS A 73 2.39 -0.47 7.76
CA LYS A 73 1.78 -1.30 8.79
C LYS A 73 0.26 -1.22 8.68
N ALA A 74 -0.39 -2.35 8.42
CA ALA A 74 -1.84 -2.40 8.35
C ALA A 74 -2.47 -2.43 9.75
N THR A 75 -3.59 -1.71 9.89
CA THR A 75 -4.35 -1.60 11.15
C THR A 75 -5.46 -2.63 11.19
N ARG A 76 -5.58 -3.34 12.31
CA ARG A 76 -6.66 -4.30 12.55
C ARG A 76 -7.98 -3.57 12.68
N GLN A 77 -9.00 -4.07 11.97
CA GLN A 77 -10.35 -3.55 11.96
C GLN A 77 -11.24 -4.34 12.96
N SER A 78 -12.42 -3.80 13.25
CA SER A 78 -13.40 -4.44 14.14
C SER A 78 -13.93 -5.79 13.62
N ASP A 79 -13.95 -5.97 12.29
CA ASP A 79 -14.33 -7.23 11.62
C ASP A 79 -13.21 -8.27 11.57
N GLY A 80 -12.06 -7.98 12.18
CA GLY A 80 -10.88 -8.84 12.21
C GLY A 80 -9.99 -8.76 10.96
N SER A 81 -10.37 -8.01 9.91
CA SER A 81 -9.51 -7.71 8.78
C SER A 81 -8.40 -6.73 9.16
N TYR A 82 -7.40 -6.59 8.29
CA TYR A 82 -6.38 -5.54 8.39
C TYR A 82 -6.46 -4.66 7.16
N ARG A 83 -6.30 -3.34 7.37
CA ARG A 83 -6.40 -2.34 6.32
C ARG A 83 -5.26 -1.33 6.41
N VAL A 84 -4.78 -0.91 5.25
CA VAL A 84 -3.89 0.24 5.10
C VAL A 84 -4.23 0.98 3.81
N THR A 85 -4.26 2.31 3.89
CA THR A 85 -4.39 3.17 2.71
C THR A 85 -3.00 3.51 2.20
N ILE A 86 -2.76 3.23 0.93
CA ILE A 86 -1.52 3.54 0.22
C ILE A 86 -1.78 4.76 -0.66
N LYS A 87 -0.85 5.71 -0.65
CA LYS A 87 -0.97 6.99 -1.35
C LYS A 87 0.16 7.16 -2.35
N SER A 88 -0.16 7.51 -3.59
CA SER A 88 0.87 7.78 -4.61
C SER A 88 1.85 8.90 -4.22
N SER A 89 1.42 9.84 -3.35
CA SER A 89 2.30 10.89 -2.82
C SER A 89 3.47 10.36 -1.99
N GLU A 90 3.36 9.15 -1.43
CA GLU A 90 4.43 8.44 -0.73
C GLU A 90 5.37 7.73 -1.71
N HIS A 91 5.01 7.66 -2.99
CA HIS A 91 5.67 6.97 -4.09
C HIS A 91 5.96 7.93 -5.26
N LYS A 92 6.50 9.13 -4.97
CA LYS A 92 6.89 10.15 -5.95
C LYS A 92 5.76 10.59 -6.89
N ASN A 93 4.49 10.45 -6.48
CA ASN A 93 3.30 10.64 -7.33
C ASN A 93 3.32 9.81 -8.62
N SER A 94 4.01 8.68 -8.62
CA SER A 94 4.07 7.78 -9.78
C SER A 94 2.67 7.29 -10.15
N LEU A 95 2.46 7.02 -11.42
CA LEU A 95 1.22 6.48 -11.97
C LEU A 95 1.44 5.09 -12.57
N GLY A 96 0.32 4.41 -12.82
CA GLY A 96 0.32 3.09 -13.42
C GLY A 96 0.34 1.99 -12.37
N ASN A 97 0.98 0.90 -12.68
CA ASN A 97 0.94 -0.29 -11.84
C ASN A 97 1.77 -0.13 -10.57
N TYR A 98 1.13 -0.41 -9.45
CA TYR A 98 1.74 -0.58 -8.12
C TYR A 98 1.69 -2.05 -7.75
N ARG A 99 2.75 -2.53 -7.11
CA ARG A 99 2.77 -3.80 -6.43
C ARG A 99 2.56 -3.58 -4.92
N ALA A 100 1.73 -4.42 -4.33
CA ALA A 100 1.53 -4.51 -2.89
C ALA A 100 1.70 -5.97 -2.47
N ASP A 101 2.71 -6.23 -1.66
CA ASP A 101 2.95 -7.53 -1.04
C ASP A 101 2.36 -7.55 0.36
N VAL A 102 2.03 -8.73 0.87
CA VAL A 102 1.57 -8.92 2.25
C VAL A 102 2.54 -9.82 3.01
N TYR A 103 2.99 -9.33 4.15
CA TYR A 103 3.77 -10.08 5.12
C TYR A 103 3.03 -10.15 6.45
N ILE A 104 3.05 -11.31 7.08
CA ILE A 104 2.60 -11.50 8.46
C ILE A 104 3.83 -11.73 9.33
N VAL A 105 3.95 -10.94 10.38
CA VAL A 105 4.88 -11.18 11.48
C VAL A 105 4.11 -11.93 12.57
N ASP A 106 4.55 -13.12 12.91
CA ASP A 106 3.93 -13.94 13.94
C ASP A 106 4.41 -13.57 15.36
N ASN A 107 3.82 -14.19 16.38
CA ASN A 107 4.20 -13.95 17.76
C ASN A 107 5.60 -14.46 18.14
N ALA A 108 6.22 -15.29 17.27
CA ALA A 108 7.62 -15.69 17.40
C ALA A 108 8.58 -14.73 16.67
N ASN A 109 8.08 -13.56 16.19
CA ASN A 109 8.82 -12.56 15.40
C ASN A 109 9.33 -13.08 14.05
N GLN A 110 8.76 -14.17 13.53
CA GLN A 110 9.07 -14.63 12.19
C GLN A 110 8.21 -13.88 11.16
N ARG A 111 8.85 -13.37 10.11
CA ARG A 111 8.19 -12.67 9.03
C ARG A 111 7.95 -13.62 7.85
N HIS A 112 6.69 -13.77 7.47
CA HIS A 112 6.23 -14.67 6.41
C HIS A 112 5.65 -13.87 5.26
N TYR A 113 6.18 -14.04 4.06
CA TYR A 113 5.51 -13.61 2.83
C TYR A 113 4.24 -14.45 2.63
N VAL A 114 3.12 -13.80 2.29
CA VAL A 114 1.81 -14.46 2.22
C VAL A 114 1.21 -14.38 0.82
N THR A 115 1.14 -13.20 0.25
CA THR A 115 0.52 -12.95 -1.06
C THR A 115 0.91 -11.59 -1.60
N GLU A 116 0.54 -11.32 -2.85
CA GLU A 116 0.75 -10.04 -3.52
C GLU A 116 -0.40 -9.70 -4.46
N THR A 117 -0.45 -8.45 -4.90
CA THR A 117 -1.32 -8.00 -5.98
C THR A 117 -0.71 -6.83 -6.73
N ILE A 118 -1.25 -6.56 -7.92
CA ILE A 118 -0.95 -5.36 -8.70
C ILE A 118 -2.22 -4.53 -8.83
N VAL A 119 -2.09 -3.22 -8.67
CA VAL A 119 -3.17 -2.25 -8.80
C VAL A 119 -2.74 -1.11 -9.73
N ASP A 120 -3.60 -0.71 -10.67
CA ASP A 120 -3.38 0.44 -11.54
C ASP A 120 -3.84 1.71 -10.83
N VAL A 121 -2.87 2.59 -10.51
CA VAL A 121 -3.11 3.87 -9.83
C VAL A 121 -3.13 5.00 -10.86
N LYS A 122 -4.18 5.80 -10.83
CA LYS A 122 -4.40 6.94 -11.72
C LYS A 122 -4.59 8.21 -10.91
N HIS A 123 -4.32 9.34 -11.55
CA HIS A 123 -4.70 10.66 -11.06
C HIS A 123 -5.59 11.38 -12.07
N ASN A 124 -6.75 11.83 -11.63
CA ASN A 124 -7.64 12.68 -12.43
C ASN A 124 -7.33 14.17 -12.27
N LYS A 125 -6.57 14.54 -11.23
CA LYS A 125 -6.20 15.93 -10.90
C LYS A 125 -4.68 16.09 -10.94
N PRO A 126 -4.17 17.33 -11.14
CA PRO A 126 -2.75 17.60 -10.95
C PRO A 126 -2.30 17.29 -9.53
N VAL A 127 -1.09 16.77 -9.41
CA VAL A 127 -0.41 16.50 -8.13
C VAL A 127 1.03 16.99 -8.18
N GLY A 128 1.61 17.22 -7.01
CA GLY A 128 3.01 17.61 -6.83
C GLY A 128 3.38 17.56 -5.35
N THR A 129 4.66 17.66 -5.07
CA THR A 129 5.22 17.73 -3.73
C THR A 129 5.91 19.08 -3.55
N ILE A 130 5.59 19.78 -2.45
CA ILE A 130 6.23 21.04 -2.07
C ILE A 130 7.20 20.79 -0.91
N SER A 131 8.38 21.38 -0.98
CA SER A 131 9.34 21.45 0.12
C SER A 131 9.98 22.83 0.21
N VAL A 132 10.36 23.22 1.40
CA VAL A 132 11.10 24.47 1.68
C VAL A 132 12.50 24.11 2.13
N ILE A 133 13.49 24.72 1.48
CA ILE A 133 14.91 24.55 1.80
C ILE A 133 15.59 25.92 1.95
N ASN A 134 16.83 25.93 2.36
CA ASN A 134 17.65 27.14 2.48
C ASN A 134 16.97 28.28 3.25
N ASN A 135 16.18 27.95 4.28
CA ASN A 135 15.53 28.93 5.14
C ASN A 135 16.60 29.70 5.93
N ASN A 136 16.87 30.93 5.51
CA ASN A 136 17.88 31.80 6.11
C ASN A 136 17.20 32.92 6.90
N LYS A 137 17.26 32.84 8.23
CA LYS A 137 16.64 33.80 9.15
C LYS A 137 17.34 35.16 9.17
N GLU A 138 18.63 35.25 8.76
CA GLU A 138 19.39 36.50 8.73
C GLU A 138 19.01 37.35 7.52
N THR A 139 18.76 36.71 6.38
CA THR A 139 18.38 37.39 5.13
C THR A 139 16.86 37.40 4.89
N GLY A 140 16.08 36.64 5.67
CA GLY A 140 14.65 36.49 5.50
C GLY A 140 14.25 35.79 4.19
N THR A 141 15.12 34.89 3.69
CA THR A 141 14.92 34.19 2.41
C THR A 141 14.77 32.70 2.60
N PHE A 142 14.05 32.07 1.69
CA PHE A 142 13.93 30.60 1.58
C PHE A 142 13.68 30.20 0.13
N ASP A 143 14.00 28.94 -0.18
CA ASP A 143 13.70 28.36 -1.49
C ASP A 143 12.51 27.42 -1.39
N VAL A 144 11.62 27.48 -2.37
CA VAL A 144 10.51 26.54 -2.52
C VAL A 144 10.80 25.59 -3.67
N ILE A 145 10.83 24.30 -3.39
CA ILE A 145 11.00 23.25 -4.40
C ILE A 145 9.67 22.56 -4.63
N ILE A 146 9.25 22.52 -5.89
CA ILE A 146 8.11 21.73 -6.35
C ILE A 146 8.66 20.55 -7.15
N SER A 147 8.37 19.32 -6.68
CA SER A 147 8.85 18.09 -7.26
C SER A 147 7.71 17.10 -7.53
N ASN A 148 8.00 16.02 -8.27
CA ASN A 148 7.04 14.96 -8.59
C ASN A 148 5.72 15.50 -9.16
N VAL A 149 5.82 16.51 -10.04
CA VAL A 149 4.67 17.20 -10.62
C VAL A 149 4.09 16.35 -11.74
N TYR A 150 2.80 16.10 -11.65
CA TYR A 150 2.03 15.45 -12.71
C TYR A 150 0.72 16.20 -12.95
N SER A 151 0.27 16.22 -14.21
CA SER A 151 -1.07 16.67 -14.57
C SER A 151 -1.60 15.80 -15.72
N PRO A 152 -2.86 15.32 -15.66
CA PRO A 152 -3.48 14.51 -16.71
C PRO A 152 -3.46 15.15 -18.10
N LYS A 153 -3.45 16.50 -18.16
CA LYS A 153 -3.41 17.31 -19.40
C LYS A 153 -2.05 17.92 -19.68
N GLY A 154 -0.99 17.48 -18.99
CA GLY A 154 0.33 18.09 -19.04
C GLY A 154 0.48 19.32 -18.15
N VAL A 155 1.72 19.73 -17.90
CA VAL A 155 2.05 20.90 -17.07
C VAL A 155 2.52 22.02 -17.97
N ARG A 156 1.78 23.13 -18.01
CA ARG A 156 2.19 24.35 -18.72
C ARG A 156 2.98 25.28 -17.82
N THR A 157 2.52 25.46 -16.57
CA THR A 157 3.11 26.40 -15.61
C THR A 157 2.86 25.89 -14.22
N VAL A 158 3.85 26.06 -13.34
CA VAL A 158 3.70 25.91 -11.89
C VAL A 158 3.77 27.30 -11.27
N GLN A 159 2.76 27.69 -10.51
CA GLN A 159 2.69 28.96 -9.79
C GLN A 159 2.82 28.69 -8.29
N VAL A 160 3.58 29.52 -7.60
CA VAL A 160 3.84 29.39 -6.17
C VAL A 160 3.51 30.73 -5.52
N PRO A 161 2.23 31.06 -5.31
CA PRO A 161 1.88 32.26 -4.59
C PRO A 161 2.35 32.15 -3.14
N THR A 162 2.95 33.22 -2.64
CA THR A 162 3.48 33.31 -1.27
C THR A 162 2.95 34.56 -0.58
N TRP A 163 2.68 34.46 0.70
CA TRP A 163 2.24 35.54 1.57
C TRP A 163 2.66 35.29 3.01
N SER A 164 2.70 36.33 3.85
CA SER A 164 2.84 36.16 5.29
C SER A 164 1.46 35.84 5.91
N GLU A 165 1.46 35.13 7.04
CA GLU A 165 0.22 34.89 7.79
C GLU A 165 -0.19 36.13 8.62
N VAL A 166 0.66 37.16 8.67
CA VAL A 166 0.35 38.45 9.34
C VAL A 166 -0.58 39.23 8.44
N ASN A 167 -1.74 39.61 8.94
CA ASN A 167 -2.81 40.32 8.22
C ASN A 167 -3.41 39.58 7.00
N GLY A 168 -3.26 38.25 6.94
CA GLY A 168 -3.81 37.45 5.84
C GLY A 168 -2.99 37.53 4.55
N GLN A 169 -3.65 37.65 3.40
CA GLN A 169 -3.02 37.65 2.07
C GLN A 169 -2.81 39.07 1.51
N ASP A 170 -2.54 40.07 2.37
CA ASP A 170 -2.37 41.46 1.95
C ASP A 170 -1.05 41.70 1.19
N ASP A 171 -0.07 40.81 1.32
CA ASP A 171 1.26 40.82 0.68
C ASP A 171 1.47 39.67 -0.33
N LEU A 172 0.38 39.11 -0.90
CA LEU A 172 0.43 38.02 -1.87
C LEU A 172 1.22 38.40 -3.13
N THR A 173 2.24 37.58 -3.46
CA THR A 173 3.10 37.72 -4.64
C THR A 173 3.18 36.43 -5.47
#